data_362e47276b19d316dda9e52ccafcb949
#
_entry.id   362e47276b19d316dda9e52ccafcb949
#
_cell.length_a   1.000
_cell.length_b   1.000
_cell.length_c   1.000
_cell.angle_alpha   90.00
_cell.angle_beta   90.00
_cell.angle_gamma   90.00
#
_symmetry.space_group_name_H-M   'P 1'
#
loop_
_entity.id
_entity.type
_entity.pdbx_description
1 polymer ?
#
loop_
_entity_poly.entity_id
_entity_poly.type
_entity_poly.pdbx_seq_one_letter_code
_entity_poly.pdbx_strand_id
1 'polypeptide(L)'
;MPFHSFTFLFFLGAVLIVYYVLPGVCRRWVLLGANLLFYLYVGWEKLIFLVVTSILVYGCSVFIGKQYERMQHQIDVQGLKGKGKMMLQANYKKKCKGPLIVSIVLIIGVLAYCKYTNMLIDLWNQMRGLVGNKRIDTLKLIVPLGISYYTFSSVGYLLDIYWRKKKYEKNFLNLFVSMSFFPQMVQGPIARYPKLIEQVKELKGFDYQRFCMALQLMLWGYFKKLVIADRISVFVNQVFGNIGYYRGLIFVLALMVLT
;
A
#
# COMPACT_ATOMS: atom_id res chain seq x y z
N MET A 1 -2.21 15.57 -4.01
CA MET A 1 -2.65 15.72 -5.41
C MET A 1 -3.71 14.65 -5.70
N PRO A 2 -4.96 15.01 -5.97
CA PRO A 2 -5.93 14.03 -6.47
C PRO A 2 -5.53 13.61 -7.89
N PHE A 3 -5.75 12.34 -8.26
CA PHE A 3 -5.34 11.80 -9.57
C PHE A 3 -5.97 12.52 -10.78
N HIS A 4 -7.13 13.15 -10.59
CA HIS A 4 -7.83 13.90 -11.63
C HIS A 4 -7.37 15.36 -11.72
N SER A 5 -6.39 15.79 -10.94
CA SER A 5 -5.86 17.16 -11.02
C SER A 5 -4.90 17.32 -12.19
N PHE A 6 -4.97 18.44 -12.87
CA PHE A 6 -4.00 18.80 -13.92
C PHE A 6 -2.55 18.73 -13.39
N THR A 7 -2.33 19.14 -12.13
CA THR A 7 -1.02 19.07 -11.48
C THR A 7 -0.47 17.65 -11.45
N PHE A 8 -1.32 16.64 -11.16
CA PHE A 8 -0.90 15.23 -11.16
C PHE A 8 -0.58 14.76 -12.58
N LEU A 9 -1.37 15.13 -13.58
CA LEU A 9 -1.14 14.77 -14.98
C LEU A 9 0.17 15.36 -15.51
N PHE A 10 0.43 16.63 -15.22
CA PHE A 10 1.72 17.28 -15.56
C PHE A 10 2.89 16.60 -14.87
N PHE A 11 2.77 16.31 -13.58
CA PHE A 11 3.79 15.59 -12.83
C PHE A 11 4.06 14.21 -13.44
N LEU A 12 3.01 13.43 -13.71
CA LEU A 12 3.12 12.11 -14.33
C LEU A 12 3.77 12.19 -15.71
N GLY A 13 3.35 13.14 -16.55
CA GLY A 13 3.95 13.39 -17.88
C GLY A 13 5.43 13.72 -17.79
N ALA A 14 5.81 14.63 -16.90
CA ALA A 14 7.22 14.99 -16.66
C ALA A 14 8.04 13.78 -16.20
N VAL A 15 7.53 13.00 -15.24
CA VAL A 15 8.20 11.77 -14.77
C VAL A 15 8.37 10.77 -15.90
N LEU A 16 7.34 10.55 -16.75
CA LEU A 16 7.43 9.63 -17.89
C LEU A 16 8.46 10.09 -18.91
N ILE A 17 8.51 11.37 -19.25
CA ILE A 17 9.51 11.92 -20.17
C ILE A 17 10.91 11.67 -19.62
N VAL A 18 11.18 12.07 -18.38
CA VAL A 18 12.50 11.89 -17.74
C VAL A 18 12.87 10.41 -17.65
N TYR A 19 11.91 9.55 -17.32
CA TYR A 19 12.12 8.11 -17.20
C TYR A 19 12.54 7.44 -18.51
N TYR A 20 11.95 7.84 -19.64
CA TYR A 20 12.26 7.22 -20.94
C TYR A 20 13.44 7.88 -21.65
N VAL A 21 13.70 9.17 -21.41
CA VAL A 21 14.88 9.89 -21.97
C VAL A 21 16.18 9.40 -21.32
N LEU A 22 16.17 9.09 -20.02
CA LEU A 22 17.35 8.65 -19.31
C LEU A 22 17.69 7.17 -19.56
N PRO A 23 19.01 6.82 -19.54
CA PRO A 23 19.45 5.43 -19.71
C PRO A 23 18.88 4.53 -18.63
N GLY A 24 18.75 3.22 -18.95
CA GLY A 24 18.10 2.23 -18.08
C GLY A 24 18.61 2.18 -16.64
N VAL A 25 19.93 2.43 -16.44
CA VAL A 25 20.55 2.46 -15.12
C VAL A 25 19.98 3.56 -14.22
N CYS A 26 19.65 4.73 -14.81
CA CYS A 26 19.12 5.88 -14.07
C CYS A 26 17.62 5.78 -13.77
N ARG A 27 16.88 4.95 -14.48
CA ARG A 27 15.41 4.85 -14.36
C ARG A 27 14.91 4.55 -12.94
N ARG A 28 15.66 3.73 -12.21
CA ARG A 28 15.35 3.42 -10.80
C ARG A 28 15.45 4.67 -9.92
N TRP A 29 16.47 5.48 -10.15
CA TRP A 29 16.66 6.73 -9.41
C TRP A 29 15.61 7.78 -9.77
N VAL A 30 15.15 7.80 -11.04
CA VAL A 30 14.03 8.65 -11.46
C VAL A 30 12.76 8.26 -10.71
N LEU A 31 12.44 6.96 -10.62
CA LEU A 31 11.28 6.50 -9.85
C LEU A 31 11.40 6.85 -8.36
N LEU A 32 12.60 6.65 -7.79
CA LEU A 32 12.85 7.03 -6.39
C LEU A 32 12.64 8.53 -6.18
N GLY A 33 13.25 9.37 -7.04
CA GLY A 33 13.11 10.81 -6.99
C GLY A 33 11.68 11.28 -7.16
N ALA A 34 10.94 10.72 -8.12
CA ALA A 34 9.53 11.00 -8.33
C ALA A 34 8.67 10.64 -7.11
N ASN A 35 8.90 9.46 -6.52
CA ASN A 35 8.22 9.05 -5.30
C ASN A 35 8.50 10.03 -4.14
N LEU A 36 9.76 10.38 -3.91
CA LEU A 36 10.16 11.32 -2.85
C LEU A 36 9.56 12.71 -3.07
N LEU A 37 9.62 13.25 -4.28
CA LEU A 37 9.01 14.53 -4.63
C LEU A 37 7.50 14.54 -4.38
N PHE A 38 6.82 13.46 -4.76
CA PHE A 38 5.40 13.31 -4.51
C PHE A 38 5.06 13.33 -3.01
N TYR A 39 5.84 12.62 -2.19
CA TYR A 39 5.65 12.61 -0.73
C TYR A 39 6.00 13.95 -0.09
N LEU A 40 7.08 14.61 -0.54
CA LEU A 40 7.46 15.94 -0.04
C LEU A 40 6.37 16.99 -0.31
N TYR A 41 5.74 16.91 -1.48
CA TYR A 41 4.60 17.78 -1.80
C TYR A 41 3.40 17.55 -0.85
N VAL A 42 3.18 16.33 -0.41
CA VAL A 42 2.07 15.98 0.51
C VAL A 42 2.40 16.33 1.96
N GLY A 43 3.68 16.36 2.32
CA GLY A 43 4.20 16.66 3.64
C GLY A 43 5.33 15.72 4.06
N TRP A 44 6.48 16.28 4.40
CA TRP A 44 7.68 15.54 4.79
C TRP A 44 7.48 14.63 6.02
N GLU A 45 6.62 15.06 6.95
CA GLU A 45 6.28 14.30 8.17
C GLU A 45 5.68 12.93 7.82
N LYS A 46 4.91 12.86 6.74
CA LYS A 46 4.26 11.64 6.27
C LYS A 46 5.26 10.65 5.66
N LEU A 47 6.38 11.17 5.12
CA LEU A 47 7.46 10.35 4.57
C LEU A 47 8.16 9.54 5.65
N ILE A 48 8.32 10.09 6.87
CA ILE A 48 8.98 9.39 7.98
C ILE A 48 8.28 8.07 8.29
N PHE A 49 6.96 8.05 8.34
CA PHE A 49 6.19 6.82 8.59
C PHE A 49 6.45 5.77 7.52
N LEU A 50 6.51 6.18 6.24
CA LEU A 50 6.81 5.26 5.14
C LEU A 50 8.23 4.69 5.25
N VAL A 51 9.23 5.53 5.55
CA VAL A 51 10.63 5.11 5.69
C VAL A 51 10.77 4.11 6.85
N VAL A 52 10.21 4.43 8.02
CA VAL A 52 10.25 3.55 9.20
C VAL A 52 9.58 2.21 8.91
N THR A 53 8.39 2.24 8.30
CA THR A 53 7.69 1.01 7.90
C THR A 53 8.50 0.19 6.89
N SER A 54 9.14 0.84 5.91
CA SER A 54 9.97 0.17 4.92
C SER A 54 11.20 -0.49 5.53
N ILE A 55 11.86 0.15 6.48
CA ILE A 55 13.00 -0.41 7.22
C ILE A 55 12.56 -1.64 8.02
N LEU A 56 11.44 -1.56 8.72
CA LEU A 56 10.90 -2.65 9.51
C LEU A 56 10.54 -3.86 8.63
N VAL A 57 9.84 -3.62 7.51
CA VAL A 57 9.47 -4.67 6.54
C VAL A 57 10.71 -5.31 5.92
N TYR A 58 11.69 -4.49 5.53
CA TYR A 58 12.96 -4.98 4.97
C TYR A 58 13.72 -5.84 5.97
N GLY A 59 13.90 -5.35 7.20
CA GLY A 59 14.61 -6.08 8.26
C GLY A 59 13.97 -7.45 8.54
N CYS A 60 12.64 -7.48 8.70
CA CYS A 60 11.90 -8.72 8.89
C CYS A 60 12.02 -9.66 7.68
N SER A 61 11.87 -9.14 6.46
CA SER A 61 11.95 -9.93 5.23
C SER A 61 13.32 -10.56 5.03
N VAL A 62 14.42 -9.81 5.30
CA VAL A 62 15.80 -10.29 5.23
C VAL A 62 16.07 -11.33 6.31
N PHE A 63 15.58 -11.10 7.53
CA PHE A 63 15.70 -12.08 8.61
C PHE A 63 15.07 -13.42 8.24
N ILE A 64 13.81 -13.41 7.83
CA ILE A 64 13.09 -14.63 7.42
C ILE A 64 13.78 -15.29 6.23
N GLY A 65 14.16 -14.50 5.22
CA GLY A 65 14.83 -14.99 4.02
C GLY A 65 16.16 -15.67 4.33
N LYS A 66 17.02 -15.05 5.14
CA LYS A 66 18.29 -15.64 5.58
C LYS A 66 18.10 -16.93 6.39
N GLN A 67 17.05 -17.00 7.23
CA GLN A 67 16.75 -18.24 7.94
C GLN A 67 16.38 -19.37 6.97
N TYR A 68 15.62 -19.07 5.92
CA TYR A 68 15.28 -20.08 4.90
C TYR A 68 16.46 -20.44 4.00
N GLU A 69 17.36 -19.52 3.68
CA GLU A 69 18.62 -19.84 2.98
C GLU A 69 19.49 -20.79 3.82
N ARG A 70 19.67 -20.49 5.12
CA ARG A 70 20.40 -21.37 6.06
C ARG A 70 19.78 -22.76 6.16
N MET A 71 18.46 -22.82 6.26
CA MET A 71 17.74 -24.10 6.30
C MET A 71 17.97 -24.90 5.01
N GLN A 72 17.87 -24.26 3.84
CA GLN A 72 18.11 -24.94 2.56
C GLN A 72 19.55 -25.46 2.49
N HIS A 73 20.53 -24.67 2.87
CA HIS A 73 21.94 -25.09 2.94
C HIS A 73 22.13 -26.30 3.88
N GLN A 74 21.49 -26.32 5.05
CA GLN A 74 21.55 -27.48 5.95
C GLN A 74 20.92 -28.74 5.34
N ILE A 75 19.80 -28.61 4.63
CA ILE A 75 19.16 -29.73 3.95
C ILE A 75 20.10 -30.31 2.89
N ASP A 76 20.76 -29.44 2.12
CA ASP A 76 21.63 -29.82 1.03
C ASP A 76 22.94 -30.49 1.56
N VAL A 77 23.56 -29.92 2.59
CA VAL A 77 24.80 -30.45 3.21
C VAL A 77 24.56 -31.79 3.92
N GLN A 78 23.44 -31.92 4.63
CA GLN A 78 23.14 -33.14 5.40
C GLN A 78 22.40 -34.21 4.58
N GLY A 79 22.06 -33.91 3.32
CA GLY A 79 21.32 -34.84 2.44
C GLY A 79 19.96 -35.27 2.98
N LEU A 80 19.32 -34.43 3.83
CA LEU A 80 18.10 -34.78 4.55
C LEU A 80 16.93 -35.04 3.60
N LYS A 81 16.31 -36.22 3.73
CA LYS A 81 15.13 -36.63 2.98
C LYS A 81 13.98 -36.98 3.95
N GLY A 82 12.74 -36.98 3.42
CA GLY A 82 11.56 -37.43 4.16
C GLY A 82 11.31 -36.70 5.48
N LYS A 83 11.15 -37.42 6.59
CA LYS A 83 10.79 -36.89 7.91
C LYS A 83 11.82 -35.88 8.45
N GLY A 84 13.11 -36.11 8.25
CA GLY A 84 14.16 -35.17 8.73
C GLY A 84 14.06 -33.79 8.09
N LYS A 85 13.82 -33.73 6.77
CA LYS A 85 13.58 -32.47 6.05
C LYS A 85 12.34 -31.76 6.58
N MET A 86 11.24 -32.48 6.84
CA MET A 86 9.99 -31.89 7.37
C MET A 86 10.19 -31.31 8.79
N MET A 87 10.89 -32.02 9.67
CA MET A 87 11.19 -31.53 11.04
C MET A 87 12.04 -30.26 11.00
N LEU A 88 13.08 -30.25 10.18
CA LEU A 88 13.94 -29.07 10.04
C LEU A 88 13.13 -27.86 9.51
N GLN A 89 12.30 -28.07 8.51
CA GLN A 89 11.42 -27.04 7.97
C GLN A 89 10.45 -26.48 9.00
N ALA A 90 9.84 -27.35 9.82
CA ALA A 90 8.94 -26.95 10.89
C ALA A 90 9.66 -26.09 11.96
N ASN A 91 10.88 -26.46 12.35
CA ASN A 91 11.68 -25.71 13.31
C ASN A 91 12.03 -24.30 12.81
N TYR A 92 12.48 -24.18 11.56
CA TYR A 92 12.81 -22.88 10.98
C TYR A 92 11.55 -22.02 10.79
N LYS A 93 10.42 -22.62 10.39
CA LYS A 93 9.12 -21.95 10.29
C LYS A 93 8.67 -21.40 11.65
N LYS A 94 8.86 -22.17 12.74
CA LYS A 94 8.56 -21.73 14.11
C LYS A 94 9.45 -20.54 14.52
N LYS A 95 10.76 -20.57 14.22
CA LYS A 95 11.69 -19.46 14.49
C LYS A 95 11.29 -18.17 13.75
N CYS A 96 10.80 -18.28 12.52
CA CYS A 96 10.38 -17.13 11.71
C CYS A 96 9.01 -16.55 12.13
N LYS A 97 8.18 -17.32 12.85
CA LYS A 97 6.82 -16.91 13.25
C LYS A 97 6.83 -15.71 14.21
N GLY A 98 7.72 -15.70 15.21
CA GLY A 98 7.82 -14.62 16.20
C GLY A 98 8.10 -13.26 15.56
N PRO A 99 9.23 -13.08 14.86
CA PRO A 99 9.55 -11.81 14.16
C PRO A 99 8.49 -11.39 13.16
N LEU A 100 7.87 -12.34 12.45
CA LEU A 100 6.75 -12.04 11.54
C LEU A 100 5.57 -11.41 12.29
N ILE A 101 5.10 -12.04 13.35
CA ILE A 101 3.95 -11.54 14.12
C ILE A 101 4.27 -10.17 14.71
N VAL A 102 5.45 -9.99 15.31
CA VAL A 102 5.88 -8.71 15.89
C VAL A 102 5.86 -7.61 14.82
N SER A 103 6.43 -7.88 13.64
CA SER A 103 6.44 -6.90 12.55
C SER A 103 5.02 -6.56 12.06
N ILE A 104 4.15 -7.55 11.89
CA ILE A 104 2.76 -7.34 11.48
C ILE A 104 2.01 -6.53 12.53
N VAL A 105 2.15 -6.86 13.81
CA VAL A 105 1.48 -6.13 14.91
C VAL A 105 1.96 -4.69 14.97
N LEU A 106 3.25 -4.41 14.80
CA LEU A 106 3.79 -3.06 14.76
C LEU A 106 3.24 -2.26 13.58
N ILE A 107 3.23 -2.83 12.37
CA ILE A 107 2.76 -2.16 11.16
C ILE A 107 1.25 -1.85 11.25
N ILE A 108 0.47 -2.83 11.69
CA ILE A 108 -0.99 -2.66 11.87
C ILE A 108 -1.27 -1.74 13.07
N GLY A 109 -0.46 -1.80 14.12
CA GLY A 109 -0.56 -0.92 15.29
C GLY A 109 -0.38 0.55 14.92
N VAL A 110 0.62 0.88 14.09
CA VAL A 110 0.83 2.24 13.57
C VAL A 110 -0.37 2.69 12.72
N LEU A 111 -0.88 1.81 11.84
CA LEU A 111 -2.09 2.09 11.07
C LEU A 111 -3.29 2.37 11.99
N ALA A 112 -3.51 1.51 12.98
CA ALA A 112 -4.61 1.64 13.93
C ALA A 112 -4.50 2.94 14.73
N TYR A 113 -3.31 3.24 15.22
CA TYR A 113 -3.05 4.49 15.95
C TYR A 113 -3.33 5.73 15.09
N CYS A 114 -2.79 5.81 13.88
CA CYS A 114 -2.96 7.00 13.04
C CYS A 114 -4.39 7.21 12.53
N LYS A 115 -5.12 6.11 12.25
CA LYS A 115 -6.40 6.19 11.56
C LYS A 115 -7.62 6.07 12.48
N TYR A 116 -7.52 5.24 13.52
CA TYR A 116 -8.69 4.88 14.31
C TYR A 116 -8.73 5.52 15.70
N THR A 117 -7.63 6.14 16.18
CA THR A 117 -7.61 6.74 17.53
C THR A 117 -8.69 7.80 17.72
N ASN A 118 -8.84 8.74 16.79
CA ASN A 118 -9.87 9.78 16.91
C ASN A 118 -11.29 9.20 16.85
N MET A 119 -11.53 8.22 16.00
CA MET A 119 -12.80 7.51 15.94
C MET A 119 -13.12 6.82 17.28
N LEU A 120 -12.12 6.20 17.90
CA LEU A 120 -12.28 5.57 19.23
C LEU A 120 -12.53 6.60 20.33
N ILE A 121 -11.85 7.75 20.27
CA ILE A 121 -12.08 8.86 21.20
C ILE A 121 -13.52 9.40 21.05
N ASP A 122 -14.00 9.57 19.82
CA ASP A 122 -15.37 10.02 19.56
C ASP A 122 -16.42 9.04 20.08
N LEU A 123 -16.23 7.73 19.81
CA LEU A 123 -17.09 6.67 20.37
C LEU A 123 -17.08 6.67 21.90
N TRP A 124 -15.89 6.82 22.49
CA TRP A 124 -15.74 6.89 23.93
C TRP A 124 -16.44 8.12 24.52
N ASN A 125 -16.30 9.29 23.86
CA ASN A 125 -16.99 10.51 24.26
C ASN A 125 -18.51 10.41 24.17
N GLN A 126 -19.03 9.70 23.16
CA GLN A 126 -20.47 9.42 23.06
C GLN A 126 -20.97 8.57 24.24
N MET A 127 -20.24 7.51 24.60
CA MET A 127 -20.58 6.68 25.74
C MET A 127 -20.47 7.44 27.07
N ARG A 128 -19.44 8.28 27.25
CA ARG A 128 -19.28 9.12 28.45
C ARG A 128 -20.32 10.23 28.53
N GLY A 129 -20.79 10.75 27.41
CA GLY A 129 -21.88 11.76 27.37
C GLY A 129 -23.18 11.23 27.98
N LEU A 130 -23.42 9.91 27.95
CA LEU A 130 -24.55 9.27 28.63
C LEU A 130 -24.41 9.26 30.16
N VAL A 131 -23.18 9.39 30.68
CA VAL A 131 -22.86 9.35 32.13
C VAL A 131 -22.48 10.73 32.67
N GLY A 132 -22.55 11.81 31.86
CA GLY A 132 -22.32 13.19 32.31
C GLY A 132 -20.87 13.58 32.55
N ASN A 133 -19.88 12.82 32.04
CA ASN A 133 -18.45 13.09 32.21
C ASN A 133 -17.86 14.05 31.15
N LYS A 134 -16.75 14.76 31.48
CA LYS A 134 -16.04 15.65 30.57
C LYS A 134 -15.59 14.90 29.28
N ARG A 135 -15.72 15.58 28.15
CA ARG A 135 -15.22 15.07 26.84
C ARG A 135 -13.69 15.09 26.81
N ILE A 136 -13.12 14.11 26.13
CA ILE A 136 -11.68 14.05 25.82
C ILE A 136 -11.51 14.73 24.46
N ASP A 137 -10.53 15.64 24.35
CA ASP A 137 -10.23 16.30 23.09
C ASP A 137 -9.66 15.32 22.07
N THR A 138 -10.01 15.51 20.79
CA THR A 138 -9.45 14.74 19.69
C THR A 138 -7.99 15.12 19.46
N LEU A 139 -7.16 14.14 19.17
CA LEU A 139 -5.74 14.34 18.90
C LEU A 139 -5.51 14.84 17.47
N LYS A 140 -4.60 15.80 17.30
CA LYS A 140 -4.14 16.24 15.96
C LYS A 140 -3.15 15.22 15.38
N LEU A 141 -3.67 14.06 14.96
CA LEU A 141 -2.85 13.00 14.41
C LEU A 141 -2.54 13.24 12.93
N ILE A 142 -1.28 13.05 12.59
CA ILE A 142 -0.83 13.07 11.20
C ILE A 142 -1.17 11.72 10.58
N VAL A 143 -2.15 11.69 9.67
CA VAL A 143 -2.47 10.49 8.91
C VAL A 143 -1.60 10.44 7.65
N PRO A 144 -0.65 9.50 7.57
CA PRO A 144 0.20 9.37 6.38
C PRO A 144 -0.59 9.02 5.14
N LEU A 145 -0.20 9.63 3.99
CA LEU A 145 -0.82 9.31 2.71
C LEU A 145 -0.58 7.84 2.37
N GLY A 146 -1.64 7.13 2.00
CA GLY A 146 -1.56 5.75 1.57
C GLY A 146 -1.22 4.74 2.67
N ILE A 147 -1.29 5.12 3.96
CA ILE A 147 -0.92 4.23 5.08
C ILE A 147 -1.60 2.86 4.99
N SER A 148 -2.88 2.80 4.65
CA SER A 148 -3.60 1.53 4.51
C SER A 148 -3.05 0.69 3.36
N TYR A 149 -2.75 1.31 2.22
CA TYR A 149 -2.26 0.61 1.02
C TYR A 149 -0.89 -0.02 1.27
N TYR A 150 0.10 0.76 1.72
CA TYR A 150 1.43 0.21 1.94
C TYR A 150 1.46 -0.75 3.14
N THR A 151 0.61 -0.57 4.17
CA THR A 151 0.48 -1.50 5.29
C THR A 151 0.00 -2.87 4.80
N PHE A 152 -1.13 -2.94 4.10
CA PHE A 152 -1.67 -4.22 3.63
C PHE A 152 -0.77 -4.90 2.61
N SER A 153 -0.16 -4.13 1.69
CA SER A 153 0.81 -4.68 0.73
C SER A 153 2.06 -5.22 1.44
N SER A 154 2.53 -4.55 2.50
CA SER A 154 3.65 -4.99 3.33
C SER A 154 3.36 -6.28 4.07
N VAL A 155 2.17 -6.37 4.68
CA VAL A 155 1.73 -7.61 5.34
C VAL A 155 1.66 -8.75 4.33
N GLY A 156 1.07 -8.52 3.16
CA GLY A 156 1.01 -9.50 2.08
C GLY A 156 2.41 -9.97 1.63
N TYR A 157 3.36 -9.05 1.49
CA TYR A 157 4.75 -9.35 1.15
C TYR A 157 5.45 -10.21 2.21
N LEU A 158 5.33 -9.86 3.49
CA LEU A 158 5.91 -10.64 4.58
C LEU A 158 5.31 -12.05 4.67
N LEU A 159 4.01 -12.19 4.45
CA LEU A 159 3.34 -13.49 4.39
C LEU A 159 3.79 -14.32 3.18
N ASP A 160 3.95 -13.72 2.01
CA ASP A 160 4.44 -14.42 0.82
C ASP A 160 5.86 -14.98 1.02
N ILE A 161 6.74 -14.24 1.71
CA ILE A 161 8.08 -14.73 2.07
C ILE A 161 7.98 -15.84 3.13
N TYR A 162 7.16 -15.66 4.17
CA TYR A 162 7.00 -16.66 5.22
C TYR A 162 6.43 -17.98 4.70
N TRP A 163 5.52 -17.94 3.76
CA TRP A 163 4.99 -19.14 3.08
C TRP A 163 5.86 -19.65 1.94
N ARG A 164 7.01 -19.00 1.69
CA ARG A 164 7.97 -19.32 0.61
C ARG A 164 7.36 -19.25 -0.79
N LYS A 165 6.31 -18.47 -0.98
CA LYS A 165 5.73 -18.24 -2.31
C LYS A 165 6.62 -17.38 -3.17
N LYS A 166 7.39 -16.47 -2.54
CA LYS A 166 8.34 -15.56 -3.19
C LYS A 166 9.63 -15.45 -2.39
N LYS A 167 10.74 -15.15 -3.09
CA LYS A 167 12.03 -14.84 -2.47
C LYS A 167 12.01 -13.42 -1.90
N TYR A 168 12.74 -13.19 -0.80
CA TYR A 168 12.89 -11.85 -0.26
C TYR A 168 13.77 -10.98 -1.15
N GLU A 169 13.54 -9.68 -1.13
CA GLU A 169 14.36 -8.71 -1.86
C GLU A 169 15.62 -8.38 -1.06
N LYS A 170 16.80 -8.53 -1.72
CA LYS A 170 18.09 -8.25 -1.10
C LYS A 170 18.46 -6.77 -1.10
N ASN A 171 17.88 -6.00 -2.05
CA ASN A 171 18.18 -4.57 -2.19
C ASN A 171 17.06 -3.74 -1.56
N PHE A 172 17.39 -2.98 -0.51
CA PHE A 172 16.46 -2.09 0.16
C PHE A 172 15.82 -1.07 -0.78
N LEU A 173 16.59 -0.51 -1.74
CA LEU A 173 16.07 0.50 -2.67
C LEU A 173 14.96 -0.05 -3.56
N ASN A 174 15.06 -1.30 -4.03
CA ASN A 174 14.02 -1.91 -4.84
C ASN A 174 12.71 -2.07 -4.05
N LEU A 175 12.83 -2.50 -2.80
CA LEU A 175 11.68 -2.62 -1.91
C LEU A 175 11.08 -1.23 -1.63
N PHE A 176 11.92 -0.26 -1.28
CA PHE A 176 11.48 1.10 -0.95
C PHE A 176 10.79 1.79 -2.13
N VAL A 177 11.36 1.72 -3.34
CA VAL A 177 10.72 2.25 -4.57
C VAL A 177 9.36 1.60 -4.80
N SER A 178 9.25 0.29 -4.55
CA SER A 178 7.98 -0.42 -4.71
C SER A 178 6.96 -0.06 -3.63
N MET A 179 7.41 0.14 -2.38
CA MET A 179 6.55 0.56 -1.28
C MET A 179 6.09 2.01 -1.40
N SER A 180 6.95 2.90 -1.92
CA SER A 180 6.68 4.32 -2.09
C SER A 180 6.01 4.66 -3.42
N PHE A 181 5.68 3.69 -4.26
CA PHE A 181 5.26 3.91 -5.64
C PHE A 181 3.99 4.79 -5.73
N PHE A 182 4.19 6.06 -6.08
CA PHE A 182 3.19 7.12 -5.98
C PHE A 182 1.88 6.85 -6.75
N PRO A 183 1.89 6.17 -7.93
CA PRO A 183 0.63 5.92 -8.65
C PRO A 183 -0.34 4.98 -7.91
N GLN A 184 0.15 4.20 -6.95
CA GLN A 184 -0.68 3.27 -6.19
C GLN A 184 -1.11 3.79 -4.82
N MET A 185 -0.44 4.85 -4.31
CA MET A 185 -0.61 5.32 -2.95
C MET A 185 -1.93 6.03 -2.67
N VAL A 186 -2.56 6.65 -3.67
CA VAL A 186 -3.72 7.50 -3.43
C VAL A 186 -5.03 6.71 -3.53
N GLN A 187 -5.20 5.91 -4.59
CA GLN A 187 -6.44 5.17 -4.88
C GLN A 187 -6.19 3.93 -5.75
N GLY A 188 -4.95 3.43 -5.80
CA GLY A 188 -4.62 2.27 -6.61
C GLY A 188 -5.09 0.95 -5.98
N PRO A 189 -5.18 -0.13 -6.76
CA PRO A 189 -5.39 -1.46 -6.20
C PRO A 189 -4.21 -1.84 -5.31
N ILE A 190 -4.48 -2.64 -4.26
CA ILE A 190 -3.43 -3.14 -3.36
C ILE A 190 -2.45 -3.98 -4.18
N ALA A 191 -1.25 -3.44 -4.41
CA ALA A 191 -0.25 -4.11 -5.23
C ALA A 191 0.42 -5.24 -4.46
N ARG A 192 0.73 -6.31 -5.18
CA ARG A 192 1.61 -7.35 -4.67
C ARG A 192 3.06 -6.92 -4.90
N TYR A 193 3.77 -6.51 -3.86
CA TYR A 193 5.15 -6.02 -3.96
C TYR A 193 6.11 -6.94 -4.72
N PRO A 194 6.06 -8.29 -4.61
CA PRO A 194 6.94 -9.12 -5.40
C PRO A 194 6.83 -8.88 -6.90
N LYS A 195 5.62 -8.68 -7.43
CA LYS A 195 5.39 -8.38 -8.84
C LYS A 195 5.91 -7.00 -9.22
N LEU A 196 5.69 -6.01 -8.35
CA LEU A 196 6.17 -4.64 -8.59
C LEU A 196 7.69 -4.56 -8.50
N ILE A 197 8.32 -5.26 -7.54
CA ILE A 197 9.78 -5.36 -7.40
C ILE A 197 10.39 -5.97 -8.67
N GLU A 198 9.80 -7.02 -9.24
CA GLU A 198 10.24 -7.62 -10.50
C GLU A 198 10.22 -6.58 -11.63
N GLN A 199 9.14 -5.80 -11.76
CA GLN A 199 9.03 -4.73 -12.76
C GLN A 199 10.06 -3.61 -12.56
N VAL A 200 10.33 -3.21 -11.31
CA VAL A 200 11.35 -2.21 -10.97
C VAL A 200 12.77 -2.72 -11.28
N LYS A 201 13.00 -4.03 -11.26
CA LYS A 201 14.28 -4.63 -11.64
C LYS A 201 14.47 -4.69 -13.15
N GLU A 202 13.42 -5.06 -13.88
CA GLU A 202 13.49 -5.29 -15.32
C GLU A 202 13.60 -3.99 -16.13
N LEU A 203 13.13 -2.84 -15.62
CA LEU A 203 13.21 -1.49 -16.21
C LEU A 203 13.08 -1.49 -17.75
N LYS A 204 11.96 -1.99 -18.25
CA LYS A 204 11.71 -2.16 -19.70
C LYS A 204 11.81 -0.82 -20.45
N GLY A 205 12.31 -0.88 -21.67
CA GLY A 205 12.37 0.27 -22.57
C GLY A 205 10.98 0.77 -22.99
N PHE A 206 10.97 1.88 -23.71
CA PHE A 206 9.73 2.41 -24.28
C PHE A 206 9.18 1.46 -25.34
N ASP A 207 7.90 1.15 -25.21
CA ASP A 207 7.14 0.32 -26.15
C ASP A 207 5.86 1.10 -26.51
N TYR A 208 5.78 1.54 -27.75
CA TYR A 208 4.68 2.38 -28.24
C TYR A 208 3.31 1.70 -28.10
N GLN A 209 3.21 0.41 -28.40
CA GLN A 209 1.93 -0.31 -28.30
C GLN A 209 1.45 -0.38 -26.84
N ARG A 210 2.36 -0.70 -25.92
CA ARG A 210 2.05 -0.70 -24.47
C ARG A 210 1.68 0.67 -23.96
N PHE A 211 2.37 1.70 -24.44
CA PHE A 211 2.05 3.08 -24.07
C PHE A 211 0.64 3.47 -24.51
N CYS A 212 0.27 3.18 -25.76
CA CYS A 212 -1.07 3.48 -26.28
C CYS A 212 -2.16 2.71 -25.50
N MET A 213 -1.95 1.41 -25.24
CA MET A 213 -2.88 0.62 -24.42
C MET A 213 -3.03 1.18 -23.00
N ALA A 214 -1.91 1.56 -22.36
CA ALA A 214 -1.94 2.16 -21.02
C ALA A 214 -2.69 3.49 -21.02
N LEU A 215 -2.48 4.34 -22.04
CA LEU A 215 -3.17 5.61 -22.19
C LEU A 215 -4.69 5.42 -22.39
N GLN A 216 -5.08 4.44 -23.23
CA GLN A 216 -6.49 4.10 -23.41
C GLN A 216 -7.16 3.63 -22.11
N LEU A 217 -6.47 2.77 -21.34
CA LEU A 217 -6.96 2.32 -20.03
C LEU A 217 -7.09 3.48 -19.04
N MET A 218 -6.13 4.40 -19.06
CA MET A 218 -6.16 5.59 -18.20
C MET A 218 -7.33 6.51 -18.59
N LEU A 219 -7.51 6.79 -19.86
CA LEU A 219 -8.65 7.60 -20.37
C LEU A 219 -10.00 6.95 -20.04
N TRP A 220 -10.10 5.63 -20.19
CA TRP A 220 -11.30 4.89 -19.79
C TRP A 220 -11.56 4.97 -18.29
N GLY A 221 -10.51 4.93 -17.47
CA GLY A 221 -10.61 5.17 -16.02
C GLY A 221 -11.12 6.57 -15.67
N TYR A 222 -10.58 7.60 -16.33
CA TYR A 222 -11.06 8.98 -16.17
C TYR A 222 -12.49 9.17 -16.63
N PHE A 223 -12.88 8.57 -17.76
CA PHE A 223 -14.26 8.59 -18.21
C PHE A 223 -15.21 8.02 -17.17
N LYS A 224 -14.93 6.82 -16.65
CA LYS A 224 -15.72 6.20 -15.58
C LYS A 224 -15.81 7.10 -14.34
N LYS A 225 -14.69 7.71 -13.94
CA LYS A 225 -14.64 8.57 -12.74
C LYS A 225 -15.39 9.88 -12.96
N LEU A 226 -15.04 10.64 -13.99
CA LEU A 226 -15.53 12.02 -14.16
C LEU A 226 -16.95 12.09 -14.76
N VAL A 227 -17.27 11.18 -15.69
CA VAL A 227 -18.55 11.20 -16.39
C VAL A 227 -19.61 10.37 -15.68
N ILE A 228 -19.23 9.21 -15.12
CA ILE A 228 -20.21 8.32 -14.48
C ILE A 228 -20.22 8.55 -12.96
N ALA A 229 -19.13 8.21 -12.25
CA ALA A 229 -19.13 8.16 -10.81
C ALA A 229 -19.36 9.55 -10.15
N ASP A 230 -18.73 10.61 -10.64
CA ASP A 230 -18.88 11.94 -10.05
C ASP A 230 -20.29 12.52 -10.30
N ARG A 231 -20.92 12.18 -11.42
CA ARG A 231 -22.31 12.60 -11.68
C ARG A 231 -23.31 11.87 -10.78
N ILE A 232 -23.11 10.57 -10.64
CA ILE A 232 -23.93 9.73 -9.78
C ILE A 232 -23.77 10.10 -8.30
N SER A 233 -22.55 10.43 -7.87
CA SER A 233 -22.26 10.81 -6.48
C SER A 233 -23.06 12.04 -6.03
N VAL A 234 -23.38 12.97 -6.91
CA VAL A 234 -24.23 14.13 -6.60
C VAL A 234 -25.63 13.67 -6.19
N PHE A 235 -26.23 12.75 -6.96
CA PHE A 235 -27.55 12.18 -6.65
C PHE A 235 -27.51 11.40 -5.32
N VAL A 236 -26.52 10.54 -5.15
CA VAL A 236 -26.35 9.75 -3.93
C VAL A 236 -26.20 10.66 -2.69
N ASN A 237 -25.33 11.67 -2.78
CA ASN A 237 -25.12 12.61 -1.67
C ASN A 237 -26.39 13.41 -1.32
N GLN A 238 -27.21 13.78 -2.32
CA GLN A 238 -28.49 14.45 -2.06
C GLN A 238 -29.48 13.54 -1.32
N VAL A 239 -29.56 12.28 -1.72
CA VAL A 239 -30.46 11.31 -1.07
C VAL A 239 -30.02 11.00 0.36
N PHE A 240 -28.72 10.71 0.58
CA PHE A 240 -28.20 10.42 1.91
C PHE A 240 -28.10 11.65 2.81
N GLY A 241 -27.93 12.85 2.25
CA GLY A 241 -27.94 14.11 3.03
C GLY A 241 -29.32 14.49 3.54
N ASN A 242 -30.40 13.95 2.93
CA ASN A 242 -31.79 14.27 3.29
C ASN A 242 -32.63 13.00 3.50
N ILE A 243 -32.16 12.10 4.36
CA ILE A 243 -32.79 10.79 4.62
C ILE A 243 -34.25 10.93 5.06
N GLY A 244 -34.62 12.02 5.73
CA GLY A 244 -36.01 12.27 6.15
C GLY A 244 -36.97 12.57 4.98
N TYR A 245 -36.43 13.08 3.86
CA TYR A 245 -37.21 13.50 2.70
C TYR A 245 -37.34 12.38 1.65
N TYR A 246 -36.25 11.61 1.42
CA TYR A 246 -36.24 10.52 0.44
C TYR A 246 -36.52 9.17 1.10
N ARG A 247 -37.62 8.50 0.70
CA ARG A 247 -38.04 7.21 1.23
C ARG A 247 -38.36 6.23 0.10
N GLY A 248 -38.37 4.94 0.41
CA GLY A 248 -38.79 3.89 -0.52
C GLY A 248 -37.85 3.63 -1.67
N LEU A 249 -38.38 3.58 -2.89
CA LEU A 249 -37.64 3.16 -4.08
C LEU A 249 -36.40 4.04 -4.39
N ILE A 250 -36.47 5.34 -4.16
CA ILE A 250 -35.38 6.28 -4.42
C ILE A 250 -34.19 5.98 -3.52
N PHE A 251 -34.44 5.64 -2.25
CA PHE A 251 -33.39 5.26 -1.31
C PHE A 251 -32.72 3.94 -1.71
N VAL A 252 -33.53 2.95 -2.15
CA VAL A 252 -33.01 1.66 -2.65
C VAL A 252 -32.18 1.85 -3.92
N LEU A 253 -32.63 2.69 -4.86
CA LEU A 253 -31.87 3.04 -6.06
C LEU A 253 -30.54 3.71 -5.71
N ALA A 254 -30.53 4.67 -4.77
CA ALA A 254 -29.30 5.31 -4.32
C ALA A 254 -28.33 4.32 -3.68
N LEU A 255 -28.80 3.32 -2.93
CA LEU A 255 -28.00 2.22 -2.40
C LEU A 255 -27.43 1.33 -3.51
N MET A 256 -28.24 0.93 -4.50
CA MET A 256 -27.78 0.08 -5.62
C MET A 256 -26.72 0.77 -6.48
N VAL A 257 -26.76 2.07 -6.58
CA VAL A 257 -25.82 2.85 -7.37
C VAL A 257 -24.55 3.20 -6.61
N LEU A 258 -24.59 3.13 -5.27
CA LEU A 258 -23.42 3.32 -4.40
C LEU A 258 -22.50 2.09 -4.40
N THR A 259 -23.01 0.89 -4.66
CA THR A 259 -22.26 -0.38 -4.76
C THR A 259 -21.70 -0.61 -6.14
#